data_ef3144021fa9454ebff59f1482e2dfcb
#
_entry.id   ef3144021fa9454ebff59f1482e2dfcb
#
_cell.length_a   1.000
_cell.length_b   1.000
_cell.length_c   1.000
_cell.angle_alpha   90.00
_cell.angle_beta   90.00
_cell.angle_gamma   90.00
#
_symmetry.space_group_name_H-M   'P 1'
#
loop_
_entity.id
_entity.type
_entity.pdbx_description
1 polymer ?
#
loop_
_entity_poly.entity_id
_entity_poly.type
_entity_poly.pdbx_seq_one_letter_code
_entity_poly.pdbx_strand_id
1 'polypeptide(L)'
;MKRLAAVLLLLAATASAQQTLIRTQKPPLHGSHWMAVTGKPLAATAGAMIFQKGGNAVDAAAAMIAATCTMWDTLSWGGETQALIYDPHTKKVTGINALGVAPTGATPEFYKGKGFTHPPDEGVLAAVTPGTPGGIMTMVAEYGRLSLKDVLAPAIEMADGYALEAQSANTMDRNKEKLKNWPYSKKVFLIHDDNPKHPGPVAGEIFRQPDLAATLRKLVEAEQQALKKGKSRKEAIYAAYDRFYKGDIAREIVRGTREQGGLFTEEDLANWKVHIEEPVTTTYKGIDVYKLNVWTQGPAMLQALNILENFDLKGMSFNSPRYINTVYQAMSLAWADRDFYYGDTYAPPEEPVLGLLSKDYAKERAKLINPDHNDPKIKPGDPYPYQRGVNPFPDLLRNWDTSKPPASKPGGTQDSGLRNEFLRATPSLSNDYLFAFYSGTTSVEAADAEGWAVSVTPSGGWLPAVIAGNSGVGLSERMQSFVLDPSEGPYNVVAPGKHPRVTLTPTLALKDGLPWLVFSVQGGDSQDQNLLQFFLDVVEFGMTVQEATEAPNINSFQMHSSFGGHDIKPGNILLNSSEPPWVRGELRRMGYTMTFEDRTSGPINAIMIDRPHGTFWGGSSNHGEDYGIGW
;
A
#
# COMPACT_ATOMS: atom_id res chain seq x y z
N MET A 1 64.57 -10.89 13.74
CA MET A 1 63.62 -10.42 14.75
C MET A 1 62.98 -9.07 14.42
N LYS A 2 63.73 -7.99 14.07
CA LYS A 2 63.14 -6.67 13.74
C LYS A 2 62.20 -6.67 12.50
N ARG A 3 62.42 -7.51 11.48
CA ARG A 3 61.55 -7.63 10.29
C ARG A 3 60.29 -8.41 10.56
N LEU A 4 60.28 -9.36 11.49
CA LEU A 4 59.08 -10.10 11.89
C LEU A 4 58.12 -9.23 12.74
N ALA A 5 58.68 -8.38 13.59
CA ALA A 5 57.90 -7.43 14.39
C ALA A 5 57.21 -6.34 13.53
N ALA A 6 57.85 -5.90 12.44
CA ALA A 6 57.25 -4.94 11.50
C ALA A 6 56.10 -5.53 10.69
N VAL A 7 56.17 -6.81 10.29
CA VAL A 7 55.08 -7.52 9.59
C VAL A 7 53.91 -7.80 10.52
N LEU A 8 54.16 -8.12 11.78
CA LEU A 8 53.09 -8.30 12.79
C LEU A 8 52.40 -6.99 13.15
N LEU A 9 53.12 -5.85 13.17
CA LEU A 9 52.55 -4.51 13.37
C LEU A 9 51.73 -4.06 12.16
N LEU A 10 52.13 -4.38 10.93
CA LEU A 10 51.34 -4.11 9.73
C LEU A 10 50.07 -4.96 9.65
N LEU A 11 50.11 -6.24 10.06
CA LEU A 11 48.92 -7.11 10.12
C LEU A 11 47.98 -6.69 11.26
N ALA A 12 48.49 -6.20 12.39
CA ALA A 12 47.64 -5.67 13.46
C ALA A 12 46.98 -4.32 13.08
N ALA A 13 47.67 -3.47 12.29
CA ALA A 13 47.08 -2.21 11.79
C ALA A 13 45.97 -2.44 10.73
N THR A 14 46.04 -3.53 9.97
CA THR A 14 44.95 -3.87 9.02
C THR A 14 43.75 -4.55 9.70
N ALA A 15 43.90 -5.15 10.87
CA ALA A 15 42.80 -5.73 11.64
C ALA A 15 41.98 -4.69 12.44
N SER A 16 42.51 -3.45 12.63
CA SER A 16 41.79 -2.41 13.40
C SER A 16 40.99 -1.43 12.55
N ALA A 17 40.95 -1.60 11.23
CA ALA A 17 40.29 -0.65 10.31
C ALA A 17 38.97 -1.13 9.73
N GLN A 18 38.38 -2.16 10.28
CA GLN A 18 36.96 -2.49 9.98
C GLN A 18 36.05 -1.84 11.01
N GLN A 19 36.06 -0.51 11.09
CA GLN A 19 34.87 0.21 11.49
C GLN A 19 33.83 -0.13 10.43
N THR A 20 32.79 -0.84 10.84
CA THR A 20 31.61 -1.05 10.00
C THR A 20 31.08 0.33 9.67
N LEU A 21 31.37 0.83 8.47
CA LEU A 21 30.77 2.07 7.97
C LEU A 21 29.26 1.85 8.01
N ILE A 22 28.56 2.67 8.79
CA ILE A 22 27.10 2.72 8.75
C ILE A 22 26.77 3.15 7.31
N ARG A 23 26.24 2.20 6.53
CA ARG A 23 25.91 2.41 5.11
C ARG A 23 24.51 3.03 4.91
N THR A 24 23.75 3.16 5.99
CA THR A 24 22.36 3.62 5.98
C THR A 24 22.24 5.02 6.57
N GLN A 25 21.25 5.80 6.10
CA GLN A 25 20.96 7.13 6.63
C GLN A 25 20.28 7.07 8.01
N LYS A 26 19.41 6.06 8.21
CA LYS A 26 18.82 5.77 9.52
C LYS A 26 19.53 4.58 10.17
N PRO A 27 19.65 4.56 11.50
CA PRO A 27 20.15 3.38 12.19
C PRO A 27 19.10 2.25 12.08
N PRO A 28 19.53 0.98 11.97
CA PRO A 28 18.60 -0.15 12.08
C PRO A 28 17.96 -0.18 13.46
N LEU A 29 16.70 -0.59 13.51
CA LEU A 29 15.97 -0.76 14.76
C LEU A 29 16.22 -2.16 15.32
N HIS A 30 16.28 -2.27 16.64
CA HIS A 30 16.41 -3.55 17.34
C HIS A 30 15.41 -3.63 18.49
N GLY A 31 14.88 -4.82 18.76
CA GLY A 31 14.01 -5.11 19.88
C GLY A 31 14.07 -6.59 20.24
N SER A 32 13.60 -6.94 21.46
CA SER A 32 13.53 -8.32 21.93
C SER A 32 12.13 -8.73 22.38
N HIS A 33 11.25 -7.77 22.60
CA HIS A 33 9.88 -8.02 23.08
C HIS A 33 8.84 -7.72 22.01
N TRP A 34 9.01 -6.63 21.29
CA TRP A 34 8.11 -6.22 20.23
C TRP A 34 8.73 -5.15 19.33
N MET A 35 8.13 -4.94 18.18
CA MET A 35 8.47 -3.89 17.23
C MET A 35 7.23 -3.35 16.53
N ALA A 36 7.19 -2.03 16.31
CA ALA A 36 6.15 -1.29 15.59
C ALA A 36 6.82 -0.32 14.61
N VAL A 37 6.49 -0.42 13.31
CA VAL A 37 7.05 0.44 12.25
C VAL A 37 5.89 0.94 11.37
N THR A 38 5.88 2.24 11.03
CA THR A 38 4.81 2.84 10.20
C THR A 38 5.23 4.19 9.62
N GLY A 39 4.36 4.81 8.82
CA GLY A 39 4.61 6.06 8.10
C GLY A 39 4.70 7.33 8.97
N LYS A 40 4.36 7.27 10.28
CA LYS A 40 4.34 8.44 11.17
C LYS A 40 4.92 8.14 12.55
N PRO A 41 5.77 9.04 13.11
CA PRO A 41 6.34 8.86 14.45
C PRO A 41 5.29 8.71 15.56
N LEU A 42 4.26 9.55 15.56
CA LEU A 42 3.18 9.48 16.55
C LEU A 42 2.35 8.20 16.42
N ALA A 43 2.16 7.69 15.20
CA ALA A 43 1.47 6.43 15.01
C ALA A 43 2.32 5.23 15.47
N ALA A 44 3.64 5.23 15.24
CA ALA A 44 4.54 4.23 15.84
C ALA A 44 4.49 4.29 17.38
N THR A 45 4.42 5.49 17.95
CA THR A 45 4.23 5.69 19.39
C THR A 45 2.90 5.11 19.88
N ALA A 46 1.80 5.26 19.11
CA ALA A 46 0.51 4.64 19.45
C ALA A 46 0.64 3.10 19.53
N GLY A 47 1.35 2.46 18.58
CA GLY A 47 1.65 1.03 18.64
C GLY A 47 2.43 0.63 19.89
N ALA A 48 3.48 1.38 20.23
CA ALA A 48 4.27 1.17 21.45
C ALA A 48 3.42 1.29 22.72
N MET A 49 2.52 2.28 22.81
CA MET A 49 1.60 2.44 23.95
C MET A 49 0.68 1.23 24.10
N ILE A 50 0.24 0.62 23.02
CA ILE A 50 -0.60 -0.57 23.05
C ILE A 50 0.18 -1.79 23.53
N PHE A 51 1.41 -1.99 23.08
CA PHE A 51 2.29 -3.03 23.63
C PHE A 51 2.52 -2.86 25.14
N GLN A 52 2.75 -1.62 25.60
CA GLN A 52 2.92 -1.32 27.03
C GLN A 52 1.65 -1.62 27.86
N LYS A 53 0.46 -1.56 27.26
CA LYS A 53 -0.81 -1.96 27.90
C LYS A 53 -1.04 -3.48 27.88
N GLY A 54 -0.13 -4.27 27.32
CA GLY A 54 -0.25 -5.73 27.19
C GLY A 54 -1.04 -6.17 25.96
N GLY A 55 -1.24 -5.32 24.95
CA GLY A 55 -1.75 -5.70 23.65
C GLY A 55 -0.75 -6.58 22.88
N ASN A 56 -1.24 -7.37 21.92
CA ASN A 56 -0.41 -8.11 20.99
C ASN A 56 -0.12 -7.27 19.73
N ALA A 57 0.63 -7.83 18.76
CA ALA A 57 0.98 -7.13 17.54
C ALA A 57 -0.24 -6.72 16.69
N VAL A 58 -1.37 -7.44 16.80
CA VAL A 58 -2.61 -7.08 16.09
C VAL A 58 -3.27 -5.85 16.71
N ASP A 59 -3.34 -5.78 18.05
CA ASP A 59 -3.85 -4.60 18.75
C ASP A 59 -2.98 -3.37 18.44
N ALA A 60 -1.65 -3.53 18.44
CA ALA A 60 -0.70 -2.47 18.10
C ALA A 60 -0.86 -1.98 16.65
N ALA A 61 -0.97 -2.91 15.68
CA ALA A 61 -1.22 -2.57 14.29
C ALA A 61 -2.55 -1.82 14.12
N ALA A 62 -3.63 -2.28 14.77
CA ALA A 62 -4.94 -1.63 14.72
C ALA A 62 -4.90 -0.19 15.28
N ALA A 63 -4.15 0.04 16.36
CA ALA A 63 -3.97 1.38 16.91
C ALA A 63 -3.11 2.28 16.01
N MET A 64 -2.08 1.74 15.36
CA MET A 64 -1.29 2.47 14.37
C MET A 64 -2.13 2.87 13.15
N ILE A 65 -3.00 1.97 12.64
CA ILE A 65 -3.94 2.29 11.56
C ILE A 65 -4.88 3.42 12.00
N ALA A 66 -5.48 3.31 13.18
CA ALA A 66 -6.39 4.34 13.72
C ALA A 66 -5.69 5.70 13.84
N ALA A 67 -4.43 5.72 14.32
CA ALA A 67 -3.62 6.92 14.42
C ALA A 67 -3.30 7.53 13.05
N THR A 68 -2.78 6.74 12.10
CA THR A 68 -2.45 7.21 10.75
C THR A 68 -3.67 7.76 10.01
N CYS A 69 -4.86 7.13 10.15
CA CYS A 69 -6.12 7.65 9.61
C CYS A 69 -6.49 9.02 10.19
N THR A 70 -6.27 9.20 11.50
CA THR A 70 -6.58 10.45 12.19
C THR A 70 -5.59 11.56 11.83
N MET A 71 -4.35 11.20 11.52
CA MET A 71 -3.28 12.10 11.08
C MET A 71 -3.31 12.42 9.59
N TRP A 72 -4.18 11.78 8.79
CA TRP A 72 -4.25 11.94 7.34
C TRP A 72 -2.94 11.53 6.63
N ASP A 73 -2.34 10.44 7.09
CA ASP A 73 -1.13 9.88 6.49
C ASP A 73 -1.47 9.10 5.23
N THR A 74 -1.84 9.83 4.17
CA THR A 74 -2.26 9.29 2.85
C THR A 74 -3.44 8.31 2.91
N LEU A 75 -4.25 8.38 3.96
CA LEU A 75 -5.49 7.64 4.17
C LEU A 75 -6.41 8.37 5.14
N SER A 76 -7.64 7.88 5.29
CA SER A 76 -8.63 8.39 6.25
C SER A 76 -9.52 7.27 6.79
N TRP A 77 -10.40 7.60 7.73
CA TRP A 77 -11.32 6.67 8.34
C TRP A 77 -12.35 6.05 7.36
N GLY A 78 -12.64 6.70 6.25
CA GLY A 78 -13.48 6.13 5.18
C GLY A 78 -12.70 5.38 4.11
N GLY A 79 -11.41 5.15 4.31
CA GLY A 79 -10.55 4.35 3.45
C GLY A 79 -10.74 2.84 3.62
N GLU A 80 -9.69 2.10 3.34
CA GLU A 80 -9.67 0.64 3.39
C GLU A 80 -8.46 0.10 4.15
N THR A 81 -8.58 -1.13 4.67
CA THR A 81 -7.52 -1.85 5.40
C THR A 81 -7.31 -3.24 4.80
N GLN A 82 -6.08 -3.52 4.42
CA GLN A 82 -5.63 -4.80 3.90
C GLN A 82 -4.48 -5.30 4.75
N ALA A 83 -4.67 -6.46 5.39
CA ALA A 83 -3.68 -7.01 6.31
C ALA A 83 -3.37 -8.48 6.04
N LEU A 84 -2.14 -8.86 6.33
CA LEU A 84 -1.71 -10.24 6.55
C LEU A 84 -1.34 -10.40 8.02
N ILE A 85 -1.90 -11.41 8.66
CA ILE A 85 -1.71 -11.71 10.07
C ILE A 85 -1.22 -13.16 10.20
N TYR A 86 -0.04 -13.36 10.79
CA TYR A 86 0.36 -14.68 11.26
C TYR A 86 -0.10 -14.87 12.69
N ASP A 87 -0.89 -15.92 12.91
CA ASP A 87 -1.35 -16.34 14.22
C ASP A 87 -0.46 -17.48 14.78
N PRO A 88 0.29 -17.25 15.87
CA PRO A 88 1.19 -18.26 16.43
C PRO A 88 0.47 -19.46 17.04
N HIS A 89 -0.82 -19.34 17.39
CA HIS A 89 -1.61 -20.43 17.96
C HIS A 89 -2.07 -21.42 16.90
N THR A 90 -2.50 -20.92 15.73
CA THR A 90 -2.93 -21.76 14.60
C THR A 90 -1.81 -22.04 13.61
N LYS A 91 -0.71 -21.28 13.68
CA LYS A 91 0.42 -21.29 12.73
C LYS A 91 -0.01 -21.03 11.28
N LYS A 92 -1.02 -20.18 11.11
CA LYS A 92 -1.55 -19.81 9.79
C LYS A 92 -1.35 -18.32 9.52
N VAL A 93 -1.19 -18.02 8.26
CA VAL A 93 -1.32 -16.66 7.74
C VAL A 93 -2.76 -16.45 7.29
N THR A 94 -3.37 -15.38 7.74
CA THR A 94 -4.74 -15.01 7.38
C THR A 94 -4.75 -13.63 6.73
N GLY A 95 -5.56 -13.47 5.68
CA GLY A 95 -5.80 -12.20 5.00
C GLY A 95 -7.02 -11.47 5.57
N ILE A 96 -6.92 -10.16 5.70
CA ILE A 96 -8.05 -9.26 5.99
C ILE A 96 -8.32 -8.43 4.76
N ASN A 97 -9.49 -8.60 4.18
CA ASN A 97 -10.00 -7.76 3.12
C ASN A 97 -11.10 -6.84 3.69
N ALA A 98 -10.70 -5.61 3.99
CA ALA A 98 -11.61 -4.53 4.36
C ALA A 98 -11.59 -3.43 3.29
N LEU A 99 -11.65 -3.84 2.03
CA LEU A 99 -11.84 -2.95 0.89
C LEU A 99 -13.31 -2.61 0.74
N GLY A 100 -13.60 -1.35 0.43
CA GLY A 100 -14.96 -0.93 0.12
C GLY A 100 -15.44 -1.45 -1.23
N VAL A 101 -16.75 -1.42 -1.43
CA VAL A 101 -17.41 -1.80 -2.69
C VAL A 101 -18.04 -0.58 -3.36
N ALA A 102 -18.23 -0.66 -4.67
CA ALA A 102 -18.96 0.33 -5.44
C ALA A 102 -20.42 0.42 -4.95
N PRO A 103 -20.97 1.61 -4.66
CA PRO A 103 -22.34 1.79 -4.23
C PRO A 103 -23.35 1.34 -5.32
N THR A 104 -24.57 1.03 -4.92
CA THR A 104 -25.64 0.49 -5.79
C THR A 104 -25.88 1.32 -7.05
N GLY A 105 -25.70 2.63 -7.02
CA GLY A 105 -25.87 3.50 -8.19
C GLY A 105 -24.66 3.60 -9.13
N ALA A 106 -23.52 2.96 -8.82
CA ALA A 106 -22.28 3.09 -9.57
C ALA A 106 -22.20 2.06 -10.70
N THR A 107 -22.64 2.45 -11.91
CA THR A 107 -22.59 1.62 -13.12
C THR A 107 -21.76 2.30 -14.23
N PRO A 108 -21.27 1.57 -15.24
CA PRO A 108 -20.61 2.16 -16.39
C PRO A 108 -21.50 3.21 -17.09
N GLU A 109 -22.79 2.94 -17.23
CA GLU A 109 -23.77 3.84 -17.86
C GLU A 109 -23.94 5.13 -17.07
N PHE A 110 -23.95 5.05 -15.73
CA PHE A 110 -24.01 6.23 -14.86
C PHE A 110 -22.82 7.17 -15.10
N TYR A 111 -21.61 6.64 -15.07
CA TYR A 111 -20.39 7.47 -15.27
C TYR A 111 -20.28 7.96 -16.70
N LYS A 112 -20.52 7.13 -17.71
CA LYS A 112 -20.54 7.52 -19.13
C LYS A 112 -21.62 8.56 -19.40
N GLY A 113 -22.81 8.43 -18.78
CA GLY A 113 -23.90 9.42 -18.88
C GLY A 113 -23.55 10.80 -18.30
N LYS A 114 -22.60 10.86 -17.35
CA LYS A 114 -22.04 12.10 -16.81
C LYS A 114 -20.84 12.64 -17.61
N GLY A 115 -20.43 11.94 -18.68
CA GLY A 115 -19.30 12.35 -19.52
C GLY A 115 -17.94 11.84 -19.03
N PHE A 116 -17.88 10.95 -18.05
CA PHE A 116 -16.63 10.35 -17.60
C PHE A 116 -16.20 9.22 -18.55
N THR A 117 -14.89 9.13 -18.80
CA THR A 117 -14.24 7.98 -19.47
C THR A 117 -13.80 6.91 -18.47
N HIS A 118 -13.51 7.31 -17.23
CA HIS A 118 -13.23 6.50 -16.06
C HIS A 118 -13.97 7.10 -14.86
N PRO A 119 -14.19 6.36 -13.76
CA PRO A 119 -14.69 6.99 -12.52
C PRO A 119 -13.74 8.11 -12.09
N PRO A 120 -14.25 9.19 -11.48
CA PRO A 120 -13.43 10.34 -11.10
C PRO A 120 -12.38 9.95 -10.05
N ASP A 121 -11.27 10.66 -10.05
CA ASP A 121 -10.14 10.46 -9.14
C ASP A 121 -10.32 11.15 -7.78
N GLU A 122 -11.28 12.06 -7.67
CA GLU A 122 -11.58 12.78 -6.43
C GLU A 122 -13.07 13.14 -6.33
N GLY A 123 -13.48 13.58 -5.16
CA GLY A 123 -14.84 14.00 -4.90
C GLY A 123 -15.77 12.84 -4.47
N VAL A 124 -17.02 13.17 -4.21
CA VAL A 124 -17.97 12.24 -3.61
C VAL A 124 -18.32 11.04 -4.49
N LEU A 125 -18.18 11.16 -5.83
CA LEU A 125 -18.41 10.08 -6.79
C LEU A 125 -17.21 9.14 -6.95
N ALA A 126 -16.07 9.47 -6.33
CA ALA A 126 -14.90 8.62 -6.26
C ALA A 126 -14.95 7.62 -5.09
N ALA A 127 -15.96 7.71 -4.21
CA ALA A 127 -16.03 6.96 -2.98
C ALA A 127 -16.58 5.54 -3.17
N VAL A 128 -15.88 4.55 -2.58
CA VAL A 128 -16.40 3.22 -2.24
C VAL A 128 -16.83 3.20 -0.77
N THR A 129 -17.58 2.18 -0.35
CA THR A 129 -18.02 2.05 1.05
C THR A 129 -16.81 2.09 2.01
N PRO A 130 -16.91 2.76 3.17
CA PRO A 130 -15.83 2.83 4.17
C PRO A 130 -15.43 1.45 4.67
N GLY A 131 -14.15 1.08 4.55
CA GLY A 131 -13.66 -0.22 4.96
C GLY A 131 -12.82 -0.20 6.24
N THR A 132 -12.01 0.84 6.46
CA THR A 132 -11.06 0.90 7.57
C THR A 132 -11.68 0.68 8.96
N PRO A 133 -12.83 1.27 9.33
CA PRO A 133 -13.41 1.03 10.66
C PRO A 133 -13.75 -0.44 10.88
N GLY A 134 -14.31 -1.10 9.85
CA GLY A 134 -14.61 -2.52 9.89
C GLY A 134 -13.35 -3.38 10.00
N GLY A 135 -12.30 -3.03 9.23
CA GLY A 135 -11.01 -3.71 9.28
C GLY A 135 -10.38 -3.66 10.68
N ILE A 136 -10.29 -2.46 11.28
CA ILE A 136 -9.78 -2.28 12.64
C ILE A 136 -10.59 -3.12 13.64
N MET A 137 -11.92 -2.99 13.64
CA MET A 137 -12.79 -3.69 14.59
C MET A 137 -12.72 -5.20 14.42
N THR A 138 -12.64 -5.71 13.18
CA THR A 138 -12.50 -7.15 12.91
C THR A 138 -11.14 -7.67 13.37
N MET A 139 -10.04 -6.97 13.06
CA MET A 139 -8.70 -7.35 13.53
C MET A 139 -8.66 -7.45 15.07
N VAL A 140 -9.15 -6.44 15.76
CA VAL A 140 -9.19 -6.42 17.24
C VAL A 140 -10.11 -7.51 17.77
N ALA A 141 -11.31 -7.69 17.22
CA ALA A 141 -12.28 -8.68 17.69
C ALA A 141 -11.80 -10.12 17.56
N GLU A 142 -11.19 -10.46 16.42
CA GLU A 142 -10.80 -11.83 16.07
C GLU A 142 -9.42 -12.21 16.61
N TYR A 143 -8.45 -11.29 16.58
CA TYR A 143 -7.03 -11.59 16.82
C TYR A 143 -6.41 -10.76 17.94
N GLY A 144 -7.01 -9.63 18.32
CA GLY A 144 -6.57 -8.79 19.43
C GLY A 144 -7.01 -9.33 20.80
N ARG A 145 -6.47 -8.73 21.86
CA ARG A 145 -6.81 -9.07 23.25
C ARG A 145 -7.32 -7.88 24.06
N LEU A 146 -7.04 -6.65 23.61
CA LEU A 146 -7.49 -5.44 24.29
C LEU A 146 -8.94 -5.07 23.92
N SER A 147 -9.51 -4.11 24.66
CA SER A 147 -10.80 -3.49 24.33
C SER A 147 -10.64 -2.53 23.13
N LEU A 148 -11.73 -2.30 22.41
CA LEU A 148 -11.75 -1.26 21.38
C LEU A 148 -11.46 0.13 21.97
N LYS A 149 -11.92 0.37 23.21
CA LYS A 149 -11.62 1.57 23.98
C LYS A 149 -10.11 1.81 24.11
N ASP A 150 -9.34 0.78 24.47
CA ASP A 150 -7.89 0.90 24.65
C ASP A 150 -7.17 1.12 23.31
N VAL A 151 -7.56 0.37 22.27
CA VAL A 151 -6.97 0.45 20.92
C VAL A 151 -7.23 1.80 20.27
N LEU A 152 -8.44 2.37 20.41
CA LEU A 152 -8.79 3.66 19.82
C LEU A 152 -8.35 4.88 20.67
N ALA A 153 -7.90 4.68 21.92
CA ALA A 153 -7.54 5.79 22.81
C ALA A 153 -6.53 6.78 22.21
N PRO A 154 -5.40 6.33 21.57
CA PRO A 154 -4.45 7.26 20.94
C PRO A 154 -5.09 8.07 19.81
N ALA A 155 -5.89 7.44 18.95
CA ALA A 155 -6.56 8.12 17.83
C ALA A 155 -7.61 9.14 18.31
N ILE A 156 -8.34 8.83 19.41
CA ILE A 156 -9.30 9.76 20.02
C ILE A 156 -8.56 10.97 20.60
N GLU A 157 -7.44 10.76 21.28
CA GLU A 157 -6.60 11.84 21.81
C GLU A 157 -6.07 12.73 20.69
N MET A 158 -5.60 12.14 19.58
CA MET A 158 -5.17 12.89 18.41
C MET A 158 -6.31 13.67 17.75
N ALA A 159 -7.52 13.10 17.70
CA ALA A 159 -8.69 13.80 17.16
C ALA A 159 -9.14 14.98 18.07
N ASP A 160 -8.91 14.89 19.38
CA ASP A 160 -9.10 16.01 20.32
C ASP A 160 -8.05 17.11 20.11
N GLY A 161 -6.85 16.75 19.64
CA GLY A 161 -5.84 17.72 19.24
C GLY A 161 -4.41 17.19 19.34
N TYR A 162 -3.67 17.30 18.25
CA TYR A 162 -2.25 16.97 18.19
C TYR A 162 -1.47 18.02 17.40
N ALA A 163 -0.17 18.10 17.64
CA ALA A 163 0.71 18.98 16.88
C ALA A 163 0.84 18.46 15.43
N LEU A 164 0.33 19.22 14.47
CA LEU A 164 0.29 18.82 13.05
C LEU A 164 1.69 18.80 12.44
N GLU A 165 2.05 17.76 11.72
CA GLU A 165 3.31 17.67 11.00
C GLU A 165 3.30 18.47 9.70
N ALA A 166 4.51 18.79 9.22
CA ALA A 166 4.70 19.60 8.01
C ALA A 166 4.12 18.92 6.75
N GLN A 167 4.20 17.62 6.64
CA GLN A 167 3.68 16.88 5.47
C GLN A 167 2.17 17.08 5.31
N SER A 168 1.39 16.88 6.37
CA SER A 168 -0.07 17.03 6.34
C SER A 168 -0.48 18.50 6.18
N ALA A 169 0.17 19.44 6.90
CA ALA A 169 -0.06 20.88 6.77
C ALA A 169 0.15 21.35 5.31
N ASN A 170 1.27 20.99 4.71
CA ASN A 170 1.59 21.35 3.32
C ASN A 170 0.61 20.71 2.33
N THR A 171 0.13 19.50 2.60
CA THR A 171 -0.85 18.82 1.74
C THR A 171 -2.21 19.51 1.80
N MET A 172 -2.65 19.96 2.98
CA MET A 172 -3.87 20.76 3.15
C MET A 172 -3.77 22.10 2.42
N ASP A 173 -2.66 22.83 2.58
CA ASP A 173 -2.47 24.15 1.92
C ASP A 173 -2.42 24.01 0.39
N ARG A 174 -1.73 23.00 -0.14
CA ARG A 174 -1.70 22.74 -1.59
C ARG A 174 -3.08 22.44 -2.19
N ASN A 175 -3.94 21.77 -1.44
CA ASN A 175 -5.28 21.36 -1.89
C ASN A 175 -6.40 22.31 -1.46
N LYS A 176 -6.08 23.48 -0.90
CA LYS A 176 -7.07 24.42 -0.35
C LYS A 176 -8.16 24.81 -1.32
N GLU A 177 -7.84 25.01 -2.61
CA GLU A 177 -8.83 25.41 -3.60
C GLU A 177 -9.85 24.29 -3.90
N LYS A 178 -9.44 23.04 -3.85
CA LYS A 178 -10.34 21.88 -3.98
C LYS A 178 -11.16 21.70 -2.70
N LEU A 179 -10.53 21.77 -1.53
CA LEU A 179 -11.18 21.62 -0.22
C LEU A 179 -12.28 22.67 0.02
N LYS A 180 -12.15 23.86 -0.53
CA LYS A 180 -13.20 24.91 -0.47
C LYS A 180 -14.53 24.49 -1.10
N ASN A 181 -14.49 23.57 -2.07
CA ASN A 181 -15.68 23.13 -2.81
C ASN A 181 -16.55 22.15 -2.02
N TRP A 182 -16.03 21.58 -0.95
CA TRP A 182 -16.71 20.60 -0.12
C TRP A 182 -16.95 21.17 1.29
N PRO A 183 -18.21 21.48 1.66
CA PRO A 183 -18.49 22.26 2.86
C PRO A 183 -17.95 21.62 4.15
N TYR A 184 -18.05 20.31 4.28
CA TYR A 184 -17.56 19.59 5.46
C TYR A 184 -16.03 19.47 5.47
N SER A 185 -15.39 19.29 4.32
CA SER A 185 -13.93 19.30 4.19
C SER A 185 -13.36 20.70 4.49
N LYS A 186 -14.00 21.75 3.96
CA LYS A 186 -13.65 23.13 4.29
C LYS A 186 -13.68 23.37 5.80
N LYS A 187 -14.73 22.93 6.50
CA LYS A 187 -14.89 23.07 7.96
C LYS A 187 -13.73 22.42 8.73
N VAL A 188 -13.25 21.25 8.28
CA VAL A 188 -12.20 20.49 8.99
C VAL A 188 -10.80 21.02 8.66
N PHE A 189 -10.51 21.31 7.40
CA PHE A 189 -9.14 21.55 6.92
C PHE A 189 -8.78 23.02 6.74
N LEU A 190 -9.76 23.92 6.59
CA LEU A 190 -9.50 25.33 6.33
C LEU A 190 -9.98 26.18 7.52
N ILE A 191 -9.24 26.06 8.63
CA ILE A 191 -9.63 26.59 9.94
C ILE A 191 -9.30 28.07 10.16
N HIS A 192 -8.55 28.70 9.23
CA HIS A 192 -8.14 30.11 9.29
C HIS A 192 -8.90 30.91 8.24
N ASP A 193 -10.19 31.17 8.47
CA ASP A 193 -11.05 31.95 7.56
C ASP A 193 -10.55 33.38 7.35
N ASP A 194 -9.79 33.93 8.29
CA ASP A 194 -9.18 35.28 8.27
C ASP A 194 -7.89 35.35 7.45
N ASN A 195 -7.32 34.23 7.04
CA ASN A 195 -6.11 34.14 6.22
C ASN A 195 -6.36 33.45 4.87
N PRO A 196 -6.88 34.13 3.86
CA PRO A 196 -7.19 33.54 2.55
C PRO A 196 -5.97 32.94 1.82
N LYS A 197 -4.75 33.36 2.15
CA LYS A 197 -3.52 32.85 1.53
C LYS A 197 -3.12 31.50 2.11
N HIS A 198 -3.32 31.30 3.40
CA HIS A 198 -3.02 30.09 4.15
C HIS A 198 -4.19 29.73 5.08
N PRO A 199 -5.32 29.26 4.51
CA PRO A 199 -6.53 28.99 5.29
C PRO A 199 -6.46 27.67 6.09
N GLY A 200 -5.49 26.81 5.80
CA GLY A 200 -5.24 25.57 6.53
C GLY A 200 -4.35 25.76 7.75
N PRO A 201 -4.28 24.76 8.64
CA PRO A 201 -3.38 24.77 9.78
C PRO A 201 -1.91 24.73 9.33
N VAL A 202 -1.01 25.31 10.12
CA VAL A 202 0.44 25.27 9.89
C VAL A 202 1.12 24.17 10.69
N ALA A 203 2.32 23.77 10.27
CA ALA A 203 3.11 22.77 10.99
C ALA A 203 3.39 23.22 12.44
N GLY A 204 3.19 22.32 13.41
CA GLY A 204 3.30 22.58 14.84
C GLY A 204 2.04 23.13 15.50
N GLU A 205 1.03 23.52 14.73
CA GLU A 205 -0.27 23.95 15.27
C GLU A 205 -1.07 22.75 15.79
N ILE A 206 -1.90 22.99 16.83
CA ILE A 206 -2.79 21.96 17.35
C ILE A 206 -3.99 21.79 16.41
N PHE A 207 -3.96 20.71 15.65
CA PHE A 207 -5.05 20.33 14.74
C PHE A 207 -6.09 19.50 15.48
N ARG A 208 -7.37 19.86 15.35
CA ARG A 208 -8.52 19.22 16.04
C ARG A 208 -9.58 18.78 15.03
N GLN A 209 -10.16 17.62 15.32
CA GLN A 209 -11.20 17.00 14.49
C GLN A 209 -12.40 16.59 15.39
N PRO A 210 -13.18 17.55 15.89
CA PRO A 210 -14.21 17.28 16.91
C PRO A 210 -15.30 16.33 16.43
N ASP A 211 -15.70 16.40 15.16
CA ASP A 211 -16.72 15.50 14.59
C ASP A 211 -16.19 14.05 14.53
N LEU A 212 -14.92 13.86 14.15
CA LEU A 212 -14.26 12.55 14.16
C LEU A 212 -14.14 12.01 15.60
N ALA A 213 -13.66 12.84 16.54
CA ALA A 213 -13.57 12.47 17.96
C ALA A 213 -14.92 12.00 18.51
N ALA A 214 -16.01 12.69 18.18
CA ALA A 214 -17.36 12.29 18.55
C ALA A 214 -17.75 10.93 17.96
N THR A 215 -17.44 10.68 16.69
CA THR A 215 -17.70 9.40 16.00
C THR A 215 -16.92 8.25 16.64
N LEU A 216 -15.63 8.42 16.92
CA LEU A 216 -14.82 7.39 17.58
C LEU A 216 -15.32 7.09 19.01
N ARG A 217 -15.75 8.12 19.75
CA ARG A 217 -16.36 7.92 21.07
C ARG A 217 -17.67 7.15 21.02
N LYS A 218 -18.47 7.33 19.96
CA LYS A 218 -19.70 6.52 19.77
C LYS A 218 -19.38 5.04 19.57
N LEU A 219 -18.27 4.68 18.92
CA LEU A 219 -17.83 3.29 18.79
C LEU A 219 -17.47 2.71 20.16
N VAL A 220 -16.66 3.43 20.93
CA VAL A 220 -16.31 3.03 22.30
C VAL A 220 -17.55 2.92 23.20
N GLU A 221 -18.50 3.85 23.08
CA GLU A 221 -19.75 3.81 23.83
C GLU A 221 -20.56 2.55 23.51
N ALA A 222 -20.67 2.17 22.23
CA ALA A 222 -21.38 0.95 21.82
C ALA A 222 -20.75 -0.31 22.43
N GLU A 223 -19.42 -0.43 22.38
CA GLU A 223 -18.69 -1.52 23.04
C GLU A 223 -19.02 -1.56 24.54
N GLN A 224 -18.88 -0.42 25.23
CA GLN A 224 -19.10 -0.34 26.69
C GLN A 224 -20.55 -0.66 27.08
N GLN A 225 -21.52 -0.23 26.28
CA GLN A 225 -22.94 -0.57 26.50
C GLN A 225 -23.21 -2.06 26.31
N ALA A 226 -22.58 -2.70 25.32
CA ALA A 226 -22.72 -4.14 25.10
C ALA A 226 -22.08 -4.95 26.23
N LEU A 227 -20.90 -4.57 26.71
CA LEU A 227 -20.24 -5.18 27.88
C LEU A 227 -21.11 -5.08 29.13
N LYS A 228 -21.72 -3.91 29.39
CA LYS A 228 -22.66 -3.72 30.53
C LYS A 228 -23.89 -4.62 30.43
N LYS A 229 -24.28 -5.03 29.24
CA LYS A 229 -25.37 -5.99 28.99
C LYS A 229 -24.91 -7.46 29.05
N GLY A 230 -23.67 -7.72 29.48
CA GLY A 230 -23.10 -9.06 29.63
C GLY A 230 -22.61 -9.72 28.35
N LYS A 231 -22.42 -8.94 27.28
CA LYS A 231 -21.82 -9.45 26.04
C LYS A 231 -20.32 -9.73 26.23
N SER A 232 -19.79 -10.74 25.53
CA SER A 232 -18.35 -10.99 25.46
C SER A 232 -17.61 -9.83 24.81
N ARG A 233 -16.29 -9.74 24.99
CA ARG A 233 -15.44 -8.73 24.35
C ARG A 233 -15.66 -8.70 22.82
N LYS A 234 -15.64 -9.85 22.18
CA LYS A 234 -15.83 -9.98 20.72
C LYS A 234 -17.20 -9.46 20.30
N GLU A 235 -18.28 -9.88 20.95
CA GLU A 235 -19.64 -9.38 20.65
C GLU A 235 -19.78 -7.89 20.90
N ALA A 236 -19.09 -7.35 21.90
CA ALA A 236 -19.13 -5.93 22.22
C ALA A 236 -18.42 -5.08 21.15
N ILE A 237 -17.32 -5.55 20.60
CA ILE A 237 -16.64 -4.89 19.49
C ILE A 237 -17.52 -4.93 18.23
N TYR A 238 -18.20 -6.06 17.95
CA TYR A 238 -19.15 -6.13 16.85
C TYR A 238 -20.41 -5.27 17.06
N ALA A 239 -20.79 -4.94 18.28
CA ALA A 239 -21.83 -3.94 18.54
C ALA A 239 -21.38 -2.52 18.10
N ALA A 240 -20.10 -2.20 18.24
CA ALA A 240 -19.53 -0.97 17.67
C ALA A 240 -19.50 -1.00 16.13
N TYR A 241 -19.15 -2.15 15.55
CA TYR A 241 -19.21 -2.38 14.10
C TYR A 241 -20.63 -2.13 13.56
N ASP A 242 -21.65 -2.72 14.19
CA ASP A 242 -23.04 -2.52 13.77
C ASP A 242 -23.47 -1.05 13.95
N ARG A 243 -23.01 -0.34 14.97
CA ARG A 243 -23.30 1.10 15.11
C ARG A 243 -22.71 1.92 13.97
N PHE A 244 -21.50 1.55 13.47
CA PHE A 244 -20.90 2.23 12.33
C PHE A 244 -21.67 1.96 11.03
N TYR A 245 -21.97 0.69 10.73
CA TYR A 245 -22.50 0.31 9.41
C TYR A 245 -24.04 0.27 9.32
N LYS A 246 -24.74 0.18 10.46
CA LYS A 246 -26.21 0.05 10.51
C LYS A 246 -26.88 1.07 11.46
N GLY A 247 -26.06 1.82 12.22
CA GLY A 247 -26.55 2.72 13.25
C GLY A 247 -26.65 4.19 12.82
N ASP A 248 -26.54 5.07 13.81
CA ASP A 248 -26.58 6.53 13.65
C ASP A 248 -25.40 7.07 12.85
N ILE A 249 -24.23 6.39 12.89
CA ILE A 249 -23.05 6.79 12.12
C ILE A 249 -23.28 6.54 10.63
N ALA A 250 -23.83 5.36 10.26
CA ALA A 250 -24.17 5.07 8.86
C ALA A 250 -25.15 6.09 8.28
N ARG A 251 -26.21 6.41 9.03
CA ARG A 251 -27.21 7.41 8.60
C ARG A 251 -26.58 8.77 8.34
N GLU A 252 -25.66 9.21 9.20
CA GLU A 252 -24.99 10.49 9.01
C GLU A 252 -24.04 10.47 7.79
N ILE A 253 -23.28 9.38 7.58
CA ILE A 253 -22.43 9.19 6.40
C ILE A 253 -23.27 9.24 5.13
N VAL A 254 -24.38 8.52 5.07
CA VAL A 254 -25.29 8.52 3.91
C VAL A 254 -25.90 9.90 3.68
N ARG A 255 -26.40 10.56 4.74
CA ARG A 255 -26.95 11.91 4.66
C ARG A 255 -25.94 12.88 4.07
N GLY A 256 -24.74 12.96 4.69
CA GLY A 256 -23.71 13.92 4.27
C GLY A 256 -23.13 13.62 2.90
N THR A 257 -23.07 12.35 2.49
CA THR A 257 -22.62 11.95 1.15
C THR A 257 -23.66 12.32 0.10
N ARG A 258 -24.95 12.03 0.34
CA ARG A 258 -26.03 12.34 -0.58
C ARG A 258 -26.26 13.84 -0.75
N GLU A 259 -26.14 14.63 0.30
CA GLU A 259 -26.22 16.08 0.25
C GLU A 259 -25.16 16.68 -0.70
N GLN A 260 -24.01 16.04 -0.81
CA GLN A 260 -22.93 16.43 -1.70
C GLN A 260 -23.00 15.75 -3.10
N GLY A 261 -24.10 15.04 -3.40
CA GLY A 261 -24.33 14.40 -4.70
C GLY A 261 -23.77 12.98 -4.84
N GLY A 262 -23.39 12.33 -3.73
CA GLY A 262 -22.89 10.96 -3.71
C GLY A 262 -23.97 9.89 -3.83
N LEU A 263 -23.54 8.63 -3.95
CA LEU A 263 -24.40 7.50 -4.30
C LEU A 263 -24.80 6.60 -3.12
N PHE A 264 -24.16 6.70 -1.95
CA PHE A 264 -24.38 5.78 -0.84
C PHE A 264 -25.83 5.70 -0.39
N THR A 265 -26.28 4.48 -0.10
CA THR A 265 -27.51 4.16 0.61
C THR A 265 -27.18 3.54 1.97
N GLU A 266 -28.16 3.52 2.89
CA GLU A 266 -27.99 2.79 4.15
C GLU A 266 -27.78 1.29 3.92
N GLU A 267 -28.36 0.75 2.85
CA GLU A 267 -28.20 -0.65 2.46
C GLU A 267 -26.81 -0.98 1.96
N ASP A 268 -26.15 -0.06 1.21
CA ASP A 268 -24.76 -0.23 0.78
C ASP A 268 -23.82 -0.40 1.98
N LEU A 269 -24.02 0.40 3.04
CA LEU A 269 -23.22 0.27 4.26
C LEU A 269 -23.62 -0.98 5.07
N ALA A 270 -24.92 -1.24 5.24
CA ALA A 270 -25.42 -2.34 6.07
C ALA A 270 -25.06 -3.74 5.52
N ASN A 271 -24.96 -3.86 4.19
CA ASN A 271 -24.64 -5.11 3.51
C ASN A 271 -23.13 -5.35 3.37
N TRP A 272 -22.32 -4.29 3.48
CA TRP A 272 -20.88 -4.42 3.41
C TRP A 272 -20.31 -5.17 4.64
N LYS A 273 -19.30 -5.98 4.42
CA LYS A 273 -18.61 -6.73 5.48
C LYS A 273 -17.14 -6.93 5.16
N VAL A 274 -16.33 -7.07 6.20
CA VAL A 274 -14.94 -7.53 6.08
C VAL A 274 -14.91 -9.00 5.71
N HIS A 275 -14.02 -9.38 4.78
CA HIS A 275 -13.73 -10.77 4.48
C HIS A 275 -12.42 -11.18 5.18
N ILE A 276 -12.49 -12.29 5.90
CA ILE A 276 -11.31 -13.00 6.41
C ILE A 276 -11.03 -14.11 5.41
N GLU A 277 -9.87 -14.06 4.77
CA GLU A 277 -9.58 -14.90 3.61
C GLU A 277 -8.25 -15.65 3.75
N GLU A 278 -8.11 -16.74 3.01
CA GLU A 278 -6.84 -17.42 2.86
C GLU A 278 -5.99 -16.65 1.83
N PRO A 279 -4.78 -16.21 2.20
CA PRO A 279 -3.92 -15.48 1.29
C PRO A 279 -3.31 -16.41 0.25
N VAL A 280 -2.88 -15.84 -0.88
CA VAL A 280 -2.12 -16.59 -1.89
C VAL A 280 -0.63 -16.60 -1.55
N THR A 281 0.08 -17.62 -2.03
CA THR A 281 1.50 -17.81 -1.69
C THR A 281 2.29 -18.40 -2.84
N THR A 282 3.60 -18.13 -2.85
CA THR A 282 4.59 -18.90 -3.61
C THR A 282 5.84 -19.11 -2.78
N THR A 283 6.58 -20.16 -3.08
CA THR A 283 7.89 -20.42 -2.47
C THR A 283 8.99 -19.87 -3.38
N TYR A 284 9.90 -19.08 -2.82
CA TYR A 284 11.12 -18.60 -3.49
C TYR A 284 12.34 -18.97 -2.65
N LYS A 285 13.22 -19.83 -3.18
CA LYS A 285 14.42 -20.31 -2.48
C LYS A 285 14.18 -20.82 -1.06
N GLY A 286 13.08 -21.57 -0.87
CA GLY A 286 12.72 -22.15 0.43
C GLY A 286 12.04 -21.17 1.40
N ILE A 287 11.65 -19.98 0.94
CA ILE A 287 10.90 -18.98 1.70
C ILE A 287 9.50 -18.90 1.12
N ASP A 288 8.48 -19.10 1.94
CA ASP A 288 7.08 -18.96 1.53
C ASP A 288 6.64 -17.49 1.66
N VAL A 289 6.32 -16.88 0.54
CA VAL A 289 5.92 -15.46 0.46
C VAL A 289 4.41 -15.36 0.27
N TYR A 290 3.74 -14.70 1.19
CA TYR A 290 2.28 -14.54 1.22
C TYR A 290 1.88 -13.14 0.76
N LYS A 291 0.82 -13.09 -0.03
CA LYS A 291 0.13 -11.88 -0.50
C LYS A 291 -1.38 -12.08 -0.40
N LEU A 292 -2.12 -10.97 -0.34
CA LEU A 292 -3.57 -11.04 -0.55
C LEU A 292 -3.88 -11.39 -2.00
N ASN A 293 -5.14 -11.78 -2.28
CA ASN A 293 -5.54 -12.30 -3.58
C ASN A 293 -5.57 -11.19 -4.68
N VAL A 294 -5.93 -11.54 -5.90
CA VAL A 294 -5.86 -10.72 -7.13
C VAL A 294 -6.81 -9.51 -7.15
N TRP A 295 -7.65 -9.31 -6.13
CA TRP A 295 -8.31 -8.02 -5.90
C TRP A 295 -7.29 -6.94 -5.46
N THR A 296 -6.08 -7.35 -5.04
CA THR A 296 -4.90 -6.50 -4.89
C THR A 296 -3.92 -6.75 -6.02
N GLN A 297 -2.90 -5.91 -6.17
CA GLN A 297 -1.82 -6.19 -7.10
C GLN A 297 -0.74 -7.15 -6.54
N GLY A 298 -0.83 -7.53 -5.26
CA GLY A 298 0.18 -8.32 -4.56
C GLY A 298 0.67 -9.58 -5.29
N PRO A 299 -0.23 -10.40 -5.88
CA PRO A 299 0.19 -11.59 -6.61
C PRO A 299 1.12 -11.32 -7.81
N ALA A 300 1.20 -10.08 -8.34
CA ALA A 300 2.17 -9.74 -9.39
C ALA A 300 3.62 -9.87 -8.89
N MET A 301 3.90 -9.55 -7.60
CA MET A 301 5.20 -9.83 -6.99
C MET A 301 5.48 -11.34 -6.94
N LEU A 302 4.49 -12.17 -6.60
CA LEU A 302 4.65 -13.63 -6.57
C LEU A 302 4.92 -14.19 -7.98
N GLN A 303 4.21 -13.70 -9.01
CA GLN A 303 4.47 -14.04 -10.40
C GLN A 303 5.89 -13.64 -10.81
N ALA A 304 6.32 -12.41 -10.50
CA ALA A 304 7.67 -11.95 -10.80
C ALA A 304 8.73 -12.81 -10.11
N LEU A 305 8.54 -13.19 -8.84
CA LEU A 305 9.43 -14.13 -8.12
C LEU A 305 9.49 -15.49 -8.82
N ASN A 306 8.35 -16.04 -9.26
CA ASN A 306 8.32 -17.31 -9.99
C ASN A 306 9.06 -17.25 -11.33
N ILE A 307 8.97 -16.11 -12.02
CA ILE A 307 9.71 -15.87 -13.26
C ILE A 307 11.22 -15.75 -12.97
N LEU A 308 11.58 -14.93 -11.98
CA LEU A 308 12.98 -14.65 -11.61
C LEU A 308 13.72 -15.86 -11.03
N GLU A 309 13.03 -16.82 -10.44
CA GLU A 309 13.62 -18.05 -9.94
C GLU A 309 14.34 -18.89 -11.04
N ASN A 310 14.03 -18.63 -12.32
CA ASN A 310 14.69 -19.24 -13.45
C ASN A 310 16.05 -18.61 -13.83
N PHE A 311 16.50 -17.57 -13.09
CA PHE A 311 17.73 -16.82 -13.37
C PHE A 311 18.68 -16.82 -12.17
N ASP A 312 19.98 -16.77 -12.44
CA ASP A 312 21.01 -16.55 -11.40
C ASP A 312 21.18 -15.04 -11.16
N LEU A 313 20.26 -14.45 -10.37
CA LEU A 313 20.28 -13.00 -10.07
C LEU A 313 21.56 -12.58 -9.32
N LYS A 314 22.01 -13.40 -8.38
CA LYS A 314 23.25 -13.13 -7.63
C LYS A 314 24.47 -13.05 -8.55
N GLY A 315 24.55 -13.97 -9.52
CA GLY A 315 25.62 -13.98 -10.52
C GLY A 315 25.58 -12.82 -11.51
N MET A 316 24.42 -12.14 -11.63
CA MET A 316 24.33 -10.92 -12.45
C MET A 316 24.92 -9.69 -11.75
N SER A 317 25.10 -9.71 -10.45
CA SER A 317 25.51 -8.59 -9.57
C SER A 317 24.42 -7.52 -9.39
N PHE A 318 24.33 -7.00 -8.17
CA PHE A 318 23.36 -5.97 -7.78
C PHE A 318 23.41 -4.75 -8.71
N ASN A 319 22.25 -4.32 -9.18
CA ASN A 319 22.07 -3.16 -10.08
C ASN A 319 22.96 -3.13 -11.32
N SER A 320 23.48 -4.27 -11.79
CA SER A 320 24.09 -4.35 -13.11
C SER A 320 23.03 -4.17 -14.21
N PRO A 321 23.40 -3.75 -15.45
CA PRO A 321 22.45 -3.63 -16.54
C PRO A 321 21.69 -4.93 -16.83
N ARG A 322 22.34 -6.09 -16.67
CA ARG A 322 21.73 -7.40 -16.87
C ARG A 322 20.70 -7.71 -15.78
N TYR A 323 21.02 -7.42 -14.51
CA TYR A 323 20.10 -7.55 -13.40
C TYR A 323 18.87 -6.64 -13.60
N ILE A 324 19.10 -5.34 -13.83
CA ILE A 324 18.04 -4.34 -14.04
C ILE A 324 17.12 -4.78 -15.20
N ASN A 325 17.68 -5.17 -16.34
CA ASN A 325 16.90 -5.61 -17.51
C ASN A 325 16.07 -6.86 -17.21
N THR A 326 16.64 -7.84 -16.48
CA THR A 326 15.92 -9.07 -16.11
C THR A 326 14.77 -8.79 -15.15
N VAL A 327 15.02 -8.01 -14.09
CA VAL A 327 14.00 -7.63 -13.09
C VAL A 327 12.91 -6.78 -13.73
N TYR A 328 13.27 -5.79 -14.54
CA TYR A 328 12.31 -4.94 -15.26
C TYR A 328 11.36 -5.77 -16.14
N GLN A 329 11.90 -6.69 -16.97
CA GLN A 329 11.08 -7.51 -17.86
C GLN A 329 10.24 -8.53 -17.10
N ALA A 330 10.75 -9.13 -16.01
CA ALA A 330 9.96 -10.02 -15.18
C ALA A 330 8.76 -9.30 -14.52
N MET A 331 8.98 -8.09 -14.01
CA MET A 331 7.89 -7.23 -13.52
C MET A 331 6.91 -6.89 -14.64
N SER A 332 7.39 -6.47 -15.81
CA SER A 332 6.53 -6.10 -16.94
C SER A 332 5.65 -7.26 -17.43
N LEU A 333 6.17 -8.50 -17.40
CA LEU A 333 5.38 -9.70 -17.71
C LEU A 333 4.27 -9.94 -16.68
N ALA A 334 4.58 -9.80 -15.38
CA ALA A 334 3.59 -9.93 -14.31
C ALA A 334 2.54 -8.80 -14.34
N TRP A 335 2.97 -7.57 -14.67
CA TRP A 335 2.06 -6.43 -14.80
C TRP A 335 1.12 -6.55 -16.00
N ALA A 336 1.58 -7.09 -17.12
CA ALA A 336 0.70 -7.34 -18.26
C ALA A 336 -0.42 -8.33 -17.88
N ASP A 337 -0.09 -9.37 -17.11
CA ASP A 337 -1.09 -10.32 -16.59
C ASP A 337 -2.02 -9.65 -15.56
N ARG A 338 -1.47 -8.79 -14.66
CA ARG A 338 -2.27 -8.02 -13.69
C ARG A 338 -3.31 -7.16 -14.42
N ASP A 339 -2.91 -6.42 -15.43
CA ASP A 339 -3.78 -5.49 -16.14
C ASP A 339 -4.98 -6.20 -16.78
N PHE A 340 -4.79 -7.43 -17.22
CA PHE A 340 -5.85 -8.21 -17.86
C PHE A 340 -6.69 -9.03 -16.86
N TYR A 341 -6.07 -9.73 -15.89
CA TYR A 341 -6.74 -10.78 -15.10
C TYR A 341 -7.14 -10.40 -13.69
N TYR A 342 -6.65 -9.27 -13.13
CA TYR A 342 -6.90 -8.94 -11.73
C TYR A 342 -8.19 -8.16 -11.55
N GLY A 343 -8.98 -8.57 -10.57
CA GLY A 343 -10.26 -7.99 -10.24
C GLY A 343 -10.82 -8.51 -8.92
N ASP A 344 -12.13 -8.42 -8.75
CA ASP A 344 -12.83 -8.82 -7.52
C ASP A 344 -13.07 -10.31 -7.46
N THR A 345 -12.36 -11.02 -6.61
CA THR A 345 -12.48 -12.48 -6.41
C THR A 345 -13.85 -12.94 -5.85
N TYR A 346 -14.71 -12.01 -5.47
CA TYR A 346 -16.07 -12.28 -5.01
C TYR A 346 -17.13 -12.05 -6.10
N ALA A 347 -16.71 -11.59 -7.28
CA ALA A 347 -17.60 -11.32 -8.41
C ALA A 347 -17.16 -12.11 -9.66
N PRO A 348 -18.10 -12.70 -10.44
CA PRO A 348 -17.74 -13.40 -11.66
C PRO A 348 -17.21 -12.45 -12.76
N PRO A 349 -16.39 -12.97 -13.69
CA PRO A 349 -15.88 -14.34 -13.77
C PRO A 349 -14.74 -14.61 -12.80
N GLU A 350 -14.51 -15.89 -12.42
CA GLU A 350 -13.41 -16.30 -11.56
C GLU A 350 -12.06 -16.07 -12.23
N GLU A 351 -11.15 -15.44 -11.51
CA GLU A 351 -9.79 -15.17 -11.96
C GLU A 351 -8.91 -16.43 -11.96
N PRO A 352 -7.98 -16.55 -12.90
CA PRO A 352 -7.14 -17.75 -13.05
C PRO A 352 -5.94 -17.77 -12.09
N VAL A 353 -6.17 -17.60 -10.79
CA VAL A 353 -5.16 -17.41 -9.75
C VAL A 353 -4.14 -18.55 -9.69
N LEU A 354 -4.61 -19.81 -9.74
CA LEU A 354 -3.72 -20.99 -9.70
C LEU A 354 -2.83 -21.06 -10.94
N GLY A 355 -3.37 -20.69 -12.10
CA GLY A 355 -2.63 -20.63 -13.36
C GLY A 355 -1.58 -19.52 -13.33
N LEU A 356 -1.95 -18.32 -12.88
CA LEU A 356 -1.07 -17.17 -12.76
C LEU A 356 0.13 -17.45 -11.83
N LEU A 357 -0.08 -18.18 -10.74
CA LEU A 357 0.97 -18.52 -9.77
C LEU A 357 1.68 -19.86 -10.08
N SER A 358 1.32 -20.53 -11.18
CA SER A 358 1.95 -21.78 -11.60
C SER A 358 3.43 -21.57 -11.97
N LYS A 359 4.30 -22.40 -11.42
CA LYS A 359 5.74 -22.41 -11.76
C LYS A 359 5.97 -22.77 -13.24
N ASP A 360 5.13 -23.62 -13.83
CA ASP A 360 5.23 -23.97 -15.24
C ASP A 360 4.81 -22.80 -16.14
N TYR A 361 3.77 -22.06 -15.79
CA TYR A 361 3.42 -20.81 -16.45
C TYR A 361 4.59 -19.81 -16.37
N ALA A 362 5.16 -19.64 -15.18
CA ALA A 362 6.30 -18.74 -14.98
C ALA A 362 7.53 -19.11 -15.83
N LYS A 363 7.81 -20.41 -16.02
CA LYS A 363 8.89 -20.89 -16.93
C LYS A 363 8.64 -20.47 -18.37
N GLU A 364 7.39 -20.54 -18.85
CA GLU A 364 7.06 -20.10 -20.21
C GLU A 364 7.19 -18.57 -20.33
N ARG A 365 6.74 -17.83 -19.32
CA ARG A 365 6.93 -16.38 -19.29
C ARG A 365 8.40 -15.97 -19.23
N ALA A 366 9.24 -16.70 -18.49
CA ALA A 366 10.68 -16.46 -18.39
C ALA A 366 11.41 -16.54 -19.73
N LYS A 367 10.94 -17.38 -20.67
CA LYS A 367 11.52 -17.49 -22.03
C LYS A 367 11.34 -16.21 -22.87
N LEU A 368 10.42 -15.33 -22.48
CA LEU A 368 10.17 -14.07 -23.16
C LEU A 368 11.15 -12.96 -22.75
N ILE A 369 11.91 -13.15 -21.67
CA ILE A 369 12.91 -12.17 -21.21
C ILE A 369 14.07 -12.16 -22.20
N ASN A 370 14.28 -11.01 -22.85
CA ASN A 370 15.38 -10.79 -23.77
C ASN A 370 16.58 -10.21 -23.01
N PRO A 371 17.75 -10.87 -23.00
CA PRO A 371 18.92 -10.40 -22.25
C PRO A 371 19.55 -9.11 -22.82
N ASP A 372 19.29 -8.79 -24.11
CA ASP A 372 19.97 -7.72 -24.84
C ASP A 372 19.10 -6.49 -25.10
N HIS A 373 17.77 -6.62 -25.01
CA HIS A 373 16.82 -5.56 -25.32
C HIS A 373 15.61 -5.58 -24.38
N ASN A 374 15.07 -4.41 -24.06
CA ASN A 374 13.73 -4.30 -23.50
C ASN A 374 12.66 -4.56 -24.58
N ASP A 375 11.60 -5.27 -24.22
CA ASP A 375 10.42 -5.41 -25.07
C ASP A 375 9.28 -4.50 -24.55
N PRO A 376 9.01 -3.35 -25.21
CA PRO A 376 7.91 -2.46 -24.83
C PRO A 376 6.53 -3.00 -25.24
N LYS A 377 6.44 -4.15 -25.92
CA LYS A 377 5.20 -4.75 -26.42
C LYS A 377 4.80 -6.03 -25.68
N ILE A 378 5.29 -6.21 -24.47
CA ILE A 378 4.91 -7.36 -23.63
C ILE A 378 3.39 -7.39 -23.47
N LYS A 379 2.80 -8.58 -23.72
CA LYS A 379 1.36 -8.84 -23.59
C LYS A 379 1.07 -9.78 -22.42
N PRO A 380 -0.17 -9.80 -21.91
CA PRO A 380 -0.60 -10.85 -21.00
C PRO A 380 -0.50 -12.22 -21.67
N GLY A 381 -0.16 -13.23 -20.87
CA GLY A 381 -0.22 -14.62 -21.31
C GLY A 381 -1.60 -15.24 -21.07
N ASP A 382 -1.75 -16.53 -21.38
CA ASP A 382 -2.95 -17.29 -20.99
C ASP A 382 -2.62 -18.28 -19.86
N PRO A 383 -3.00 -18.00 -18.60
CA PRO A 383 -2.73 -18.87 -17.47
C PRO A 383 -3.75 -20.02 -17.33
N TYR A 384 -4.90 -19.97 -18.01
CA TYR A 384 -5.97 -20.95 -17.84
C TYR A 384 -5.56 -22.40 -18.13
N PRO A 385 -4.74 -22.71 -19.15
CA PRO A 385 -4.27 -24.08 -19.38
C PRO A 385 -3.51 -24.69 -18.18
N TYR A 386 -2.85 -23.84 -17.37
CA TYR A 386 -2.06 -24.28 -16.22
C TYR A 386 -2.90 -24.57 -14.97
N GLN A 387 -4.19 -24.24 -15.00
CA GLN A 387 -5.18 -24.64 -13.98
C GLN A 387 -6.31 -25.50 -14.56
N ARG A 388 -6.14 -26.04 -15.78
CA ARG A 388 -7.14 -26.83 -16.50
C ARG A 388 -8.47 -26.09 -16.74
N GLY A 389 -8.38 -24.77 -16.92
CA GLY A 389 -9.52 -23.89 -17.20
C GLY A 389 -9.59 -23.46 -18.66
N VAL A 390 -10.62 -22.66 -18.97
CA VAL A 390 -10.82 -22.04 -20.29
C VAL A 390 -10.99 -20.54 -20.07
N ASN A 391 -10.21 -19.76 -20.81
CA ASN A 391 -10.26 -18.31 -20.75
C ASN A 391 -11.63 -17.81 -21.22
N PRO A 392 -12.40 -17.05 -20.42
CA PRO A 392 -13.68 -16.51 -20.82
C PRO A 392 -13.58 -15.34 -21.82
N PHE A 393 -12.37 -14.75 -21.99
CA PHE A 393 -12.13 -13.60 -22.84
C PHE A 393 -11.00 -13.84 -23.88
N PRO A 394 -11.04 -14.94 -24.68
CA PRO A 394 -9.92 -15.30 -25.57
C PRO A 394 -9.72 -14.27 -26.69
N ASP A 395 -10.79 -13.63 -27.17
CA ASP A 395 -10.70 -12.62 -28.22
C ASP A 395 -10.15 -11.28 -27.70
N LEU A 396 -10.50 -10.88 -26.49
CA LEU A 396 -9.92 -9.70 -25.86
C LEU A 396 -8.43 -9.93 -25.61
N LEU A 397 -8.04 -11.09 -25.10
CA LEU A 397 -6.62 -11.42 -24.88
C LEU A 397 -5.81 -11.36 -26.18
N ARG A 398 -6.33 -11.95 -27.27
CA ARG A 398 -5.66 -11.94 -28.58
C ARG A 398 -5.45 -10.54 -29.11
N ASN A 399 -6.45 -9.67 -28.94
CA ASN A 399 -6.47 -8.30 -29.44
C ASN A 399 -5.96 -7.27 -28.42
N TRP A 400 -5.45 -7.73 -27.25
CA TRP A 400 -4.95 -6.83 -26.21
C TRP A 400 -3.84 -5.94 -26.74
N ASP A 401 -4.06 -4.65 -26.65
CA ASP A 401 -3.11 -3.64 -27.11
C ASP A 401 -2.50 -2.88 -25.92
N THR A 402 -1.27 -3.22 -25.59
CA THR A 402 -0.50 -2.58 -24.51
C THR A 402 0.04 -1.19 -24.90
N SER A 403 -0.18 -0.74 -26.14
CA SER A 403 0.37 0.54 -26.63
C SER A 403 -0.66 1.68 -26.62
N LYS A 404 -1.95 1.38 -26.49
CA LYS A 404 -2.99 2.38 -26.47
C LYS A 404 -3.20 2.88 -25.03
N PRO A 405 -2.90 4.16 -24.75
CA PRO A 405 -3.54 4.79 -23.60
C PRO A 405 -5.06 4.71 -23.84
N PRO A 406 -5.86 4.51 -22.77
CA PRO A 406 -7.30 4.65 -22.87
C PRO A 406 -7.61 5.99 -23.55
N ALA A 407 -8.69 6.03 -24.34
CA ALA A 407 -9.07 7.21 -25.10
C ALA A 407 -9.40 8.38 -24.16
N SER A 408 -8.40 9.08 -23.67
CA SER A 408 -8.55 10.30 -22.90
C SER A 408 -8.92 11.44 -23.85
N LYS A 409 -10.16 11.89 -23.77
CA LYS A 409 -10.39 13.33 -24.07
C LYS A 409 -9.64 14.11 -22.99
N PRO A 410 -8.96 15.21 -23.34
CA PRO A 410 -8.40 16.09 -22.35
C PRO A 410 -9.56 16.77 -21.59
N GLY A 411 -10.07 16.11 -20.58
CA GLY A 411 -10.87 16.68 -19.51
C GLY A 411 -9.87 17.36 -18.59
N GLY A 412 -9.79 18.69 -18.68
CA GLY A 412 -8.78 19.46 -18.00
C GLY A 412 -8.74 19.17 -16.50
N THR A 413 -7.72 18.49 -16.05
CA THR A 413 -7.10 18.81 -14.78
C THR A 413 -6.38 20.12 -15.00
N GLN A 414 -6.95 21.20 -14.46
CA GLN A 414 -6.21 22.45 -14.32
C GLN A 414 -4.92 22.12 -13.59
N ASP A 415 -3.83 22.63 -14.15
CA ASP A 415 -2.49 22.66 -13.62
C ASP A 415 -2.52 22.75 -12.08
N SER A 416 -2.46 21.60 -11.42
CA SER A 416 -2.33 21.55 -9.98
C SER A 416 -0.89 21.97 -9.71
N GLY A 417 -0.61 23.23 -9.49
CA GLY A 417 0.70 23.84 -9.30
C GLY A 417 1.64 23.16 -8.28
N LEU A 418 1.71 21.84 -8.36
CA LEU A 418 2.56 20.96 -7.58
C LEU A 418 3.95 20.92 -8.21
N ARG A 419 4.67 22.02 -8.07
CA ARG A 419 6.12 21.95 -8.15
C ARG A 419 6.60 21.23 -6.89
N ASN A 420 6.70 19.92 -7.00
CA ASN A 420 7.46 19.15 -6.05
C ASN A 420 8.92 19.60 -6.20
N GLU A 421 9.48 20.32 -5.23
CA GLU A 421 10.89 20.70 -5.21
C GLU A 421 11.82 19.46 -5.20
N PHE A 422 11.25 18.26 -5.01
CA PHE A 422 11.94 16.98 -5.05
C PHE A 422 12.06 16.35 -6.45
N LEU A 423 11.35 16.87 -7.47
CA LEU A 423 11.34 16.29 -8.81
C LEU A 423 12.04 17.20 -9.82
N ARG A 424 13.36 17.13 -9.90
CA ARG A 424 14.11 17.58 -11.09
C ARG A 424 14.09 16.45 -12.12
N ALA A 425 12.91 16.15 -12.69
CA ALA A 425 12.78 15.15 -13.73
C ALA A 425 13.35 15.63 -15.06
N THR A 426 14.03 14.75 -15.78
CA THR A 426 14.25 14.92 -17.22
C THR A 426 12.91 14.79 -17.97
N PRO A 427 12.71 15.42 -19.14
CA PRO A 427 11.38 15.72 -19.73
C PRO A 427 10.51 14.54 -20.18
N SER A 428 10.78 13.29 -19.79
CA SER A 428 10.07 12.11 -20.30
C SER A 428 8.77 11.77 -19.58
N LEU A 429 8.60 12.17 -18.30
CA LEU A 429 7.39 11.92 -17.52
C LEU A 429 6.90 13.23 -16.90
N SER A 430 5.58 13.49 -16.92
CA SER A 430 5.01 14.65 -16.24
C SER A 430 4.98 14.45 -14.73
N ASN A 431 5.04 15.54 -13.98
CA ASN A 431 4.90 15.51 -12.52
C ASN A 431 3.54 14.93 -12.09
N ASP A 432 2.47 15.20 -12.86
CA ASP A 432 1.13 14.68 -12.58
C ASP A 432 1.09 13.14 -12.74
N TYR A 433 1.77 12.60 -13.75
CA TYR A 433 1.89 11.15 -13.92
C TYR A 433 2.63 10.50 -12.76
N LEU A 434 3.77 11.06 -12.35
CA LEU A 434 4.54 10.53 -11.21
C LEU A 434 3.75 10.66 -9.90
N PHE A 435 3.03 11.76 -9.71
CA PHE A 435 2.18 11.93 -8.55
C PHE A 435 1.09 10.85 -8.48
N ALA A 436 0.38 10.60 -9.58
CA ALA A 436 -0.62 9.54 -9.65
C ALA A 436 0.00 8.16 -9.40
N PHE A 437 1.17 7.89 -9.99
CA PHE A 437 1.89 6.63 -9.84
C PHE A 437 2.27 6.31 -8.38
N TYR A 438 2.62 7.33 -7.59
CA TYR A 438 3.00 7.21 -6.18
C TYR A 438 1.86 7.55 -5.20
N SER A 439 0.63 7.71 -5.67
CA SER A 439 -0.49 8.15 -4.83
C SER A 439 -0.89 7.16 -3.75
N GLY A 440 -1.23 7.72 -2.58
CA GLY A 440 -1.89 7.03 -1.50
C GLY A 440 -1.04 6.06 -0.70
N THR A 441 -1.67 5.44 0.31
CA THR A 441 -1.16 4.37 1.16
C THR A 441 -0.16 4.81 2.23
N THR A 442 -0.25 4.21 3.40
CA THR A 442 0.85 4.09 4.36
C THR A 442 1.15 2.61 4.61
N SER A 443 2.16 2.33 5.38
CA SER A 443 2.55 0.97 5.78
C SER A 443 2.52 0.82 7.30
N VAL A 444 2.11 -0.35 7.78
CA VAL A 444 2.05 -0.67 9.21
C VAL A 444 2.56 -2.08 9.44
N GLU A 445 3.66 -2.19 10.18
CA GLU A 445 4.27 -3.45 10.55
C GLU A 445 4.31 -3.60 12.07
N ALA A 446 3.91 -4.77 12.57
CA ALA A 446 4.01 -5.08 13.98
C ALA A 446 4.40 -6.55 14.20
N ALA A 447 5.27 -6.80 15.19
CA ALA A 447 5.64 -8.13 15.62
C ALA A 447 5.90 -8.16 17.12
N ASP A 448 5.67 -9.31 17.76
CA ASP A 448 5.90 -9.49 19.19
C ASP A 448 6.55 -10.84 19.54
N ALA A 449 7.07 -10.94 20.77
CA ALA A 449 7.75 -12.13 21.26
C ALA A 449 6.82 -13.34 21.48
N GLU A 450 5.50 -13.16 21.43
CA GLU A 450 4.54 -14.27 21.44
C GLU A 450 4.44 -14.94 20.06
N GLY A 451 4.99 -14.30 19.04
CA GLY A 451 5.07 -14.81 17.67
C GLY A 451 4.03 -14.26 16.72
N TRP A 452 3.21 -13.28 17.12
CA TRP A 452 2.35 -12.55 16.21
C TRP A 452 3.19 -11.71 15.26
N ALA A 453 2.80 -11.72 13.99
CA ALA A 453 3.43 -10.89 12.96
C ALA A 453 2.34 -10.35 12.02
N VAL A 454 2.37 -9.05 11.78
CA VAL A 454 1.32 -8.33 11.06
C VAL A 454 1.95 -7.38 10.05
N SER A 455 1.44 -7.42 8.82
CA SER A 455 1.76 -6.44 7.76
C SER A 455 0.48 -5.85 7.20
N VAL A 456 0.39 -4.53 7.08
CA VAL A 456 -0.80 -3.82 6.62
C VAL A 456 -0.42 -2.69 5.67
N THR A 457 -1.21 -2.54 4.60
CA THR A 457 -1.14 -1.38 3.70
C THR A 457 -2.49 -0.65 3.68
N PRO A 458 -2.86 0.07 4.75
CA PRO A 458 -4.11 0.81 4.78
C PRO A 458 -4.03 2.01 3.86
N SER A 459 -5.14 2.38 3.22
CA SER A 459 -5.17 3.44 2.21
C SER A 459 -6.56 4.05 2.04
N GLY A 460 -6.73 4.87 1.00
CA GLY A 460 -8.00 5.48 0.61
C GLY A 460 -8.32 6.75 1.39
N GLY A 461 -8.96 7.71 0.71
CA GLY A 461 -9.33 8.98 1.32
C GLY A 461 -8.13 9.83 1.71
N TRP A 462 -7.12 9.88 0.86
CA TRP A 462 -6.04 10.86 0.98
C TRP A 462 -6.52 12.27 0.63
N LEU A 463 -5.77 13.28 0.99
CA LEU A 463 -6.13 14.67 0.68
C LEU A 463 -5.88 14.99 -0.80
N PRO A 464 -6.86 15.64 -1.50
CA PRO A 464 -8.09 16.28 -0.97
C PRO A 464 -9.25 15.28 -0.85
N ALA A 465 -9.77 15.06 0.36
CA ALA A 465 -10.84 14.11 0.64
C ALA A 465 -12.17 14.80 0.96
N VAL A 466 -13.28 14.18 0.56
CA VAL A 466 -14.63 14.61 0.95
C VAL A 466 -14.96 14.06 2.34
N ILE A 467 -15.33 14.94 3.26
CA ILE A 467 -15.85 14.53 4.57
C ILE A 467 -17.35 14.21 4.47
N ALA A 468 -17.75 13.06 5.00
CA ALA A 468 -19.13 12.59 4.98
C ALA A 468 -19.98 13.24 6.09
N GLY A 469 -20.52 14.42 5.84
CA GLY A 469 -21.37 15.12 6.80
C GLY A 469 -20.62 15.52 8.08
N ASN A 470 -21.30 15.47 9.22
CA ASN A 470 -20.71 15.72 10.54
C ASN A 470 -20.14 14.44 11.18
N SER A 471 -19.86 13.40 10.41
CA SER A 471 -19.22 12.20 10.92
C SER A 471 -17.71 12.38 11.16
N GLY A 472 -17.08 13.36 10.52
CA GLY A 472 -15.63 13.52 10.46
C GLY A 472 -14.91 12.45 9.64
N VAL A 473 -15.65 11.52 9.00
CA VAL A 473 -15.10 10.44 8.20
C VAL A 473 -14.79 10.97 6.79
N GLY A 474 -13.51 10.98 6.42
CA GLY A 474 -13.08 11.26 5.06
C GLY A 474 -13.36 10.04 4.18
N LEU A 475 -13.96 10.27 3.00
CA LEU A 475 -14.33 9.22 2.07
C LEU A 475 -13.13 8.74 1.26
N SER A 476 -13.19 7.49 0.84
CA SER A 476 -12.23 6.89 -0.09
C SER A 476 -12.37 7.48 -1.50
N GLU A 477 -11.29 7.43 -2.28
CA GLU A 477 -11.24 7.83 -3.70
C GLU A 477 -11.03 6.62 -4.60
N ARG A 478 -11.43 5.43 -4.15
CA ARG A 478 -11.03 4.16 -4.77
C ARG A 478 -11.82 3.77 -6.01
N MET A 479 -12.94 4.46 -6.33
CA MET A 479 -13.67 4.21 -7.58
C MET A 479 -12.81 4.41 -8.82
N GLN A 480 -11.84 5.33 -8.79
CA GLN A 480 -10.93 5.59 -9.90
C GLN A 480 -10.11 4.36 -10.32
N SER A 481 -9.99 3.35 -9.46
CA SER A 481 -9.27 2.11 -9.78
C SER A 481 -10.06 1.15 -10.68
N PHE A 482 -11.36 1.37 -10.88
CA PHE A 482 -12.19 0.65 -11.84
C PHE A 482 -12.00 1.17 -13.27
N VAL A 483 -12.30 0.30 -14.23
CA VAL A 483 -12.50 0.68 -15.64
C VAL A 483 -13.98 0.69 -16.01
N LEU A 484 -14.35 1.43 -17.07
CA LEU A 484 -15.72 1.45 -17.60
C LEU A 484 -15.88 0.59 -18.85
N ASP A 485 -14.80 0.10 -19.42
CA ASP A 485 -14.79 -0.69 -20.65
C ASP A 485 -14.00 -2.00 -20.44
N PRO A 486 -14.57 -3.18 -20.79
CA PRO A 486 -13.89 -4.46 -20.67
C PRO A 486 -12.57 -4.56 -21.46
N SER A 487 -12.41 -3.75 -22.50
CA SER A 487 -11.16 -3.72 -23.28
C SER A 487 -9.96 -3.15 -22.51
N GLU A 488 -10.20 -2.50 -21.36
CA GLU A 488 -9.17 -1.94 -20.49
C GLU A 488 -8.86 -2.83 -19.27
N GLY A 489 -9.67 -3.87 -19.02
CA GLY A 489 -9.50 -4.81 -17.91
C GLY A 489 -10.81 -5.56 -17.63
N PRO A 490 -11.04 -6.72 -18.28
CA PRO A 490 -12.35 -7.39 -18.25
C PRO A 490 -12.78 -7.84 -16.85
N TYR A 491 -11.84 -8.04 -15.95
CA TYR A 491 -12.12 -8.43 -14.57
C TYR A 491 -12.34 -7.23 -13.63
N ASN A 492 -11.99 -6.00 -14.05
CA ASN A 492 -12.05 -4.81 -13.20
C ASN A 492 -13.09 -3.77 -13.66
N VAL A 493 -14.07 -4.17 -14.46
CA VAL A 493 -15.19 -3.29 -14.84
C VAL A 493 -16.07 -2.98 -13.63
N VAL A 494 -16.43 -1.71 -13.44
CA VAL A 494 -17.28 -1.28 -12.34
C VAL A 494 -18.65 -1.95 -12.38
N ALA A 495 -19.11 -2.41 -11.22
CA ALA A 495 -20.47 -2.88 -11.01
C ALA A 495 -20.89 -2.63 -9.56
N PRO A 496 -22.18 -2.41 -9.27
CA PRO A 496 -22.69 -2.28 -7.91
C PRO A 496 -22.28 -3.45 -7.02
N GLY A 497 -21.81 -3.17 -5.82
CA GLY A 497 -21.37 -4.17 -4.84
C GLY A 497 -20.02 -4.83 -5.14
N LYS A 498 -19.34 -4.45 -6.21
CA LYS A 498 -18.04 -4.98 -6.60
C LYS A 498 -16.89 -4.21 -5.94
N HIS A 499 -15.81 -4.92 -5.57
CA HIS A 499 -14.55 -4.32 -5.13
C HIS A 499 -13.74 -3.86 -6.34
N PRO A 500 -13.11 -2.68 -6.31
CA PRO A 500 -12.11 -2.31 -7.32
C PRO A 500 -10.81 -3.10 -7.12
N ARG A 501 -10.07 -3.35 -8.19
CA ARG A 501 -8.68 -3.80 -8.05
C ARG A 501 -7.85 -2.69 -7.44
N VAL A 502 -7.09 -2.99 -6.39
CA VAL A 502 -6.29 -2.01 -5.66
C VAL A 502 -4.80 -2.30 -5.69
N THR A 503 -3.98 -1.27 -5.45
CA THR A 503 -2.52 -1.37 -5.44
C THR A 503 -1.94 -1.85 -4.11
N LEU A 504 -2.78 -2.16 -3.14
CA LEU A 504 -2.42 -2.40 -1.74
C LEU A 504 -1.87 -3.81 -1.53
N THR A 505 -0.72 -3.94 -0.87
CA THR A 505 0.04 -5.17 -0.97
C THR A 505 0.91 -5.45 0.26
N PRO A 506 0.30 -5.72 1.44
CA PRO A 506 1.06 -6.22 2.58
C PRO A 506 1.77 -7.52 2.21
N THR A 507 2.92 -7.77 2.82
CA THR A 507 3.72 -8.96 2.56
C THR A 507 4.15 -9.62 3.86
N LEU A 508 4.03 -10.94 3.91
CA LEU A 508 4.50 -11.76 5.01
C LEU A 508 5.26 -12.94 4.46
N ALA A 509 6.48 -13.17 4.92
CA ALA A 509 7.31 -14.28 4.50
C ALA A 509 7.60 -15.23 5.66
N LEU A 510 7.40 -16.54 5.43
CA LEU A 510 7.73 -17.61 6.36
C LEU A 510 9.03 -18.29 5.92
N LYS A 511 9.86 -18.62 6.90
CA LYS A 511 11.00 -19.50 6.72
C LYS A 511 10.86 -20.66 7.70
N ASP A 512 10.93 -21.88 7.19
CA ASP A 512 10.68 -23.09 7.98
C ASP A 512 9.29 -23.09 8.67
N GLY A 513 8.27 -22.55 7.99
CA GLY A 513 6.89 -22.47 8.48
C GLY A 513 6.64 -21.44 9.59
N LEU A 514 7.61 -20.58 9.91
CA LEU A 514 7.52 -19.57 10.95
C LEU A 514 7.77 -18.16 10.37
N PRO A 515 7.17 -17.09 10.94
CA PRO A 515 7.37 -15.74 10.45
C PRO A 515 8.85 -15.38 10.48
N TRP A 516 9.30 -14.81 9.37
CA TRP A 516 10.68 -14.38 9.19
C TRP A 516 10.76 -12.90 8.82
N LEU A 517 9.88 -12.43 7.91
CA LEU A 517 9.91 -11.07 7.42
C LEU A 517 8.49 -10.58 7.18
N VAL A 518 8.13 -9.42 7.73
CA VAL A 518 6.91 -8.66 7.41
C VAL A 518 7.32 -7.32 6.85
N PHE A 519 6.71 -6.91 5.74
CA PHE A 519 7.09 -5.68 5.05
C PHE A 519 6.00 -5.18 4.13
N SER A 520 5.88 -3.87 4.06
CA SER A 520 4.99 -3.19 3.14
C SER A 520 5.53 -1.80 2.77
N VAL A 521 4.86 -1.11 1.87
CA VAL A 521 5.33 0.15 1.31
C VAL A 521 4.18 1.05 0.91
N GLN A 522 4.36 2.34 1.05
CA GLN A 522 3.55 3.38 0.43
C GLN A 522 3.88 3.52 -1.06
N GLY A 523 2.91 3.94 -1.89
CA GLY A 523 3.22 4.43 -3.24
C GLY A 523 2.53 3.74 -4.41
N GLY A 524 1.21 3.63 -4.42
CA GLY A 524 0.42 3.28 -5.60
C GLY A 524 0.97 2.09 -6.40
N ASP A 525 1.13 2.27 -7.71
CA ASP A 525 1.63 1.24 -8.64
C ASP A 525 3.11 0.88 -8.45
N SER A 526 3.89 1.66 -7.68
CA SER A 526 5.27 1.33 -7.36
C SER A 526 5.42 0.25 -6.29
N GLN A 527 4.36 -0.08 -5.54
CA GLN A 527 4.45 -0.88 -4.32
C GLN A 527 5.10 -2.24 -4.54
N ASP A 528 4.53 -3.12 -5.37
CA ASP A 528 5.10 -4.47 -5.57
C ASP A 528 6.45 -4.46 -6.29
N GLN A 529 6.76 -3.42 -7.04
CA GLN A 529 8.07 -3.26 -7.66
C GLN A 529 9.15 -3.00 -6.59
N ASN A 530 8.86 -2.13 -5.64
CA ASN A 530 9.77 -1.82 -4.54
C ASN A 530 9.87 -3.01 -3.57
N LEU A 531 8.75 -3.66 -3.23
CA LEU A 531 8.75 -4.83 -2.33
C LEU A 531 9.47 -6.04 -2.94
N LEU A 532 9.34 -6.26 -4.25
CA LEU A 532 10.08 -7.30 -4.96
C LEU A 532 11.59 -7.07 -4.83
N GLN A 533 12.07 -5.87 -5.12
CA GLN A 533 13.50 -5.55 -5.07
C GLN A 533 14.02 -5.58 -3.63
N PHE A 534 13.30 -5.00 -2.67
CA PHE A 534 13.61 -5.14 -1.25
C PHE A 534 13.79 -6.60 -0.83
N PHE A 535 12.86 -7.47 -1.22
CA PHE A 535 12.94 -8.91 -0.90
C PHE A 535 14.16 -9.56 -1.56
N LEU A 536 14.45 -9.25 -2.82
CA LEU A 536 15.64 -9.75 -3.52
C LEU A 536 16.94 -9.22 -2.88
N ASP A 537 16.96 -7.98 -2.41
CA ASP A 537 18.12 -7.38 -1.74
C ASP A 537 18.47 -8.13 -0.45
N VAL A 538 17.46 -8.52 0.31
CA VAL A 538 17.65 -9.34 1.52
C VAL A 538 18.06 -10.77 1.17
N VAL A 539 17.35 -11.41 0.22
CA VAL A 539 17.50 -12.87 -0.05
C VAL A 539 18.70 -13.17 -0.95
N GLU A 540 18.92 -12.38 -2.01
CA GLU A 540 19.98 -12.62 -3.00
C GLU A 540 21.30 -11.97 -2.61
N PHE A 541 21.23 -10.75 -2.08
CA PHE A 541 22.43 -9.96 -1.80
C PHE A 541 22.80 -9.87 -0.33
N GLY A 542 21.95 -10.42 0.56
CA GLY A 542 22.23 -10.49 2.00
C GLY A 542 22.28 -9.14 2.71
N MET A 543 21.53 -8.17 2.20
CA MET A 543 21.42 -6.87 2.85
C MET A 543 20.66 -7.00 4.17
N THR A 544 21.01 -6.20 5.15
CA THR A 544 20.20 -6.02 6.35
C THR A 544 18.88 -5.34 5.99
N VAL A 545 17.86 -5.46 6.85
CA VAL A 545 16.54 -4.87 6.60
C VAL A 545 16.64 -3.36 6.35
N GLN A 546 17.45 -2.63 7.13
CA GLN A 546 17.64 -1.19 6.94
C GLN A 546 18.43 -0.86 5.66
N GLU A 547 19.45 -1.64 5.29
CA GLU A 547 20.15 -1.45 4.02
C GLU A 547 19.18 -1.63 2.84
N ALA A 548 18.36 -2.66 2.87
CA ALA A 548 17.39 -2.96 1.81
C ALA A 548 16.27 -1.91 1.71
N THR A 549 15.83 -1.29 2.84
CA THR A 549 14.84 -0.20 2.79
C THR A 549 15.39 1.10 2.19
N GLU A 550 16.71 1.26 2.12
CA GLU A 550 17.37 2.45 1.56
C GLU A 550 18.07 2.16 0.22
N ALA A 551 18.13 0.90 -0.20
CA ALA A 551 18.81 0.49 -1.44
C ALA A 551 18.14 1.11 -2.68
N PRO A 552 18.91 1.52 -3.70
CA PRO A 552 18.34 2.02 -4.94
C PRO A 552 17.55 0.96 -5.68
N ASN A 553 16.26 1.22 -5.90
CA ASN A 553 15.37 0.41 -6.71
C ASN A 553 15.19 1.01 -8.09
N ILE A 554 14.64 0.24 -9.00
CA ILE A 554 14.10 0.71 -10.29
C ILE A 554 12.58 0.70 -10.23
N ASN A 555 11.92 1.56 -11.03
CA ASN A 555 10.49 1.45 -11.28
C ASN A 555 10.23 1.40 -12.78
N SER A 556 9.40 0.43 -13.19
CA SER A 556 8.86 0.29 -14.54
C SER A 556 7.56 1.06 -14.64
N PHE A 557 7.34 1.74 -15.76
CA PHE A 557 6.05 2.34 -16.12
C PHE A 557 5.38 1.58 -17.26
N GLN A 558 5.80 0.35 -17.50
CA GLN A 558 5.25 -0.55 -18.50
C GLN A 558 4.08 -1.36 -17.93
N MET A 559 3.09 -0.64 -17.43
CA MET A 559 1.82 -1.16 -16.93
C MET A 559 0.76 -0.08 -17.05
N HIS A 560 -0.52 -0.44 -17.08
CA HIS A 560 -1.60 0.52 -16.94
C HIS A 560 -1.64 1.06 -15.50
N SER A 561 -1.61 2.38 -15.35
CA SER A 561 -1.78 3.02 -14.05
C SER A 561 -3.11 2.58 -13.42
N SER A 562 -3.13 2.39 -12.11
CA SER A 562 -4.37 2.11 -11.37
C SER A 562 -5.18 3.37 -11.06
N PHE A 563 -4.72 4.54 -11.52
CA PHE A 563 -5.25 5.84 -11.17
C PHE A 563 -5.44 6.74 -12.40
N GLY A 564 -6.37 7.69 -12.26
CA GLY A 564 -6.61 8.73 -13.26
C GLY A 564 -7.02 8.15 -14.61
N GLY A 565 -6.28 8.50 -15.67
CA GLY A 565 -6.54 8.05 -17.05
C GLY A 565 -6.01 6.66 -17.37
N HIS A 566 -5.50 5.90 -16.41
CA HIS A 566 -4.91 4.56 -16.60
C HIS A 566 -3.77 4.53 -17.65
N ASP A 567 -2.99 5.60 -17.72
CA ASP A 567 -1.90 5.75 -18.69
C ASP A 567 -0.81 4.67 -18.53
N ILE A 568 -0.19 4.34 -19.64
CA ILE A 568 0.96 3.43 -19.72
C ILE A 568 2.14 4.13 -20.41
N LYS A 569 3.38 3.86 -19.96
CA LYS A 569 4.62 4.38 -20.57
C LYS A 569 5.61 3.26 -20.86
N PRO A 570 5.40 2.47 -21.94
CA PRO A 570 6.24 1.33 -22.26
C PRO A 570 7.71 1.74 -22.48
N GLY A 571 8.63 0.93 -21.93
CA GLY A 571 10.07 1.16 -22.05
C GLY A 571 10.62 2.29 -21.17
N ASN A 572 9.77 2.98 -20.39
CA ASN A 572 10.25 3.97 -19.42
C ASN A 572 10.66 3.29 -18.11
N ILE A 573 11.81 3.73 -17.59
CA ILE A 573 12.38 3.25 -16.33
C ILE A 573 12.82 4.42 -15.46
N LEU A 574 12.48 4.39 -14.18
CA LEU A 574 13.05 5.27 -13.16
C LEU A 574 14.28 4.61 -12.56
N LEU A 575 15.35 5.37 -12.45
CA LEU A 575 16.64 4.95 -11.91
C LEU A 575 17.11 5.93 -10.85
N ASN A 576 17.93 5.45 -9.92
CA ASN A 576 18.63 6.33 -8.99
C ASN A 576 19.64 7.22 -9.71
N SER A 577 19.73 8.48 -9.29
CA SER A 577 20.69 9.45 -9.85
C SER A 577 22.15 9.05 -9.64
N SER A 578 22.44 8.15 -8.72
CA SER A 578 23.79 7.62 -8.48
C SER A 578 24.20 6.49 -9.42
N GLU A 579 23.30 5.98 -10.26
CA GLU A 579 23.64 4.90 -11.20
C GLU A 579 24.83 5.26 -12.08
N PRO A 580 25.84 4.38 -12.21
CA PRO A 580 27.05 4.67 -12.97
C PRO A 580 26.78 4.99 -14.44
N PRO A 581 27.55 5.90 -15.08
CA PRO A 581 27.35 6.26 -16.49
C PRO A 581 27.39 5.07 -17.46
N TRP A 582 28.19 4.04 -17.17
CA TRP A 582 28.27 2.85 -18.00
C TRP A 582 26.98 1.99 -17.90
N VAL A 583 26.34 1.89 -16.73
CA VAL A 583 25.02 1.25 -16.55
C VAL A 583 23.98 1.98 -17.40
N ARG A 584 23.92 3.32 -17.25
CA ARG A 584 22.98 4.15 -18.03
C ARG A 584 23.20 4.02 -19.54
N GLY A 585 24.48 3.96 -19.97
CA GLY A 585 24.84 3.77 -21.39
C GLY A 585 24.33 2.45 -21.93
N GLU A 586 24.50 1.37 -21.18
CA GLU A 586 24.05 0.03 -21.55
C GLU A 586 22.53 -0.09 -21.59
N LEU A 587 21.82 0.42 -20.57
CA LEU A 587 20.36 0.44 -20.55
C LEU A 587 19.78 1.25 -21.72
N ARG A 588 20.43 2.38 -22.10
CA ARG A 588 20.03 3.14 -23.30
C ARG A 588 20.17 2.30 -24.56
N ARG A 589 21.27 1.53 -24.68
CA ARG A 589 21.50 0.61 -25.81
C ARG A 589 20.44 -0.51 -25.85
N MET A 590 19.97 -0.95 -24.68
CA MET A 590 18.88 -1.93 -24.55
C MET A 590 17.50 -1.35 -24.86
N GLY A 591 17.37 -0.04 -25.15
CA GLY A 591 16.12 0.58 -25.56
C GLY A 591 15.30 1.24 -24.46
N TYR A 592 15.88 1.48 -23.27
CA TYR A 592 15.18 2.15 -22.16
C TYR A 592 15.18 3.67 -22.31
N THR A 593 14.02 4.28 -22.01
CA THR A 593 13.88 5.71 -21.74
C THR A 593 13.99 5.94 -20.24
N MET A 594 15.02 6.67 -19.80
CA MET A 594 15.37 6.76 -18.38
C MET A 594 14.94 8.08 -17.77
N THR A 595 14.35 8.02 -16.59
CA THR A 595 14.12 9.14 -15.65
C THR A 595 14.96 8.89 -14.41
N PHE A 596 15.38 9.95 -13.72
CA PHE A 596 16.30 9.86 -12.58
C PHE A 596 15.76 10.59 -11.36
N GLU A 597 15.90 9.96 -10.19
CA GLU A 597 15.58 10.49 -8.87
C GLU A 597 16.70 10.20 -7.88
N ASP A 598 16.84 11.04 -6.85
CA ASP A 598 17.86 10.85 -5.82
C ASP A 598 17.49 9.75 -4.81
N ARG A 599 16.19 9.42 -4.71
CA ARG A 599 15.67 8.37 -3.84
C ARG A 599 14.69 7.50 -4.63
N THR A 600 14.98 6.23 -4.75
CA THR A 600 14.19 5.29 -5.54
C THR A 600 13.82 4.01 -4.79
N SER A 601 14.24 3.86 -3.52
CA SER A 601 13.90 2.69 -2.69
C SER A 601 12.41 2.53 -2.41
N GLY A 602 11.63 3.62 -2.49
CA GLY A 602 10.26 3.67 -1.97
C GLY A 602 10.22 3.78 -0.43
N PRO A 603 9.09 4.22 0.14
CA PRO A 603 8.91 4.33 1.60
C PRO A 603 8.57 2.96 2.22
N ILE A 604 9.52 2.04 2.20
CA ILE A 604 9.39 0.67 2.71
C ILE A 604 9.58 0.66 4.23
N ASN A 605 8.68 -0.04 4.92
CA ASN A 605 8.82 -0.40 6.32
C ASN A 605 8.83 -1.93 6.46
N ALA A 606 9.69 -2.44 7.35
CA ALA A 606 9.87 -3.89 7.49
C ALA A 606 10.32 -4.29 8.90
N ILE A 607 9.95 -5.52 9.30
CA ILE A 607 10.46 -6.17 10.51
C ILE A 607 10.93 -7.58 10.14
N MET A 608 12.20 -7.87 10.40
CA MET A 608 12.77 -9.22 10.35
C MET A 608 12.79 -9.82 11.74
N ILE A 609 12.35 -11.06 11.85
CA ILE A 609 12.29 -11.84 13.08
C ILE A 609 13.52 -12.75 13.10
N ASP A 610 14.53 -12.39 13.89
CA ASP A 610 15.77 -13.15 14.08
C ASP A 610 15.59 -14.17 15.22
N ARG A 611 14.99 -15.29 14.87
CA ARG A 611 14.69 -16.38 15.83
C ARG A 611 15.93 -16.97 16.51
N PRO A 612 17.05 -17.18 15.81
CA PRO A 612 18.27 -17.70 16.46
C PRO A 612 18.74 -16.86 17.65
N HIS A 613 18.52 -15.55 17.59
CA HIS A 613 18.92 -14.63 18.66
C HIS A 613 17.75 -14.17 19.54
N GLY A 614 16.50 -14.50 19.17
CA GLY A 614 15.30 -14.03 19.88
C GLY A 614 15.10 -12.51 19.79
N THR A 615 15.44 -11.92 18.65
CA THR A 615 15.40 -10.46 18.44
C THR A 615 14.63 -10.07 17.18
N PHE A 616 14.27 -8.80 17.10
CA PHE A 616 13.69 -8.17 15.92
C PHE A 616 14.66 -7.16 15.34
N TRP A 617 14.71 -7.11 14.01
CA TRP A 617 15.42 -6.09 13.25
C TRP A 617 14.40 -5.30 12.45
N GLY A 618 14.29 -4.00 12.69
CA GLY A 618 13.40 -3.13 11.95
C GLY A 618 14.15 -2.27 10.95
N GLY A 619 13.53 -2.08 9.79
CA GLY A 619 13.89 -1.10 8.78
C GLY A 619 12.76 -0.10 8.60
N SER A 620 13.11 1.18 8.63
CA SER A 620 12.18 2.29 8.37
C SER A 620 12.80 3.17 7.30
N SER A 621 12.07 3.43 6.22
CA SER A 621 12.62 4.14 5.07
C SER A 621 13.11 5.54 5.41
N ASN A 622 13.96 6.09 4.56
CA ASN A 622 14.42 7.47 4.63
C ASN A 622 13.51 8.45 3.85
N HIS A 623 12.34 7.98 3.41
CA HIS A 623 11.30 8.78 2.77
C HIS A 623 10.32 9.32 3.82
N GLY A 624 9.76 10.50 3.55
CA GLY A 624 8.71 11.10 4.36
C GLY A 624 9.04 11.14 5.86
N GLU A 625 8.08 10.74 6.67
CA GLU A 625 8.15 10.73 8.13
C GLU A 625 8.14 9.30 8.70
N ASP A 626 8.44 8.30 7.89
CA ASP A 626 8.50 6.88 8.30
C ASP A 626 9.32 6.68 9.56
N TYR A 627 8.80 5.90 10.49
CA TYR A 627 9.41 5.71 11.79
C TYR A 627 9.10 4.35 12.41
N GLY A 628 9.98 3.89 13.28
CA GLY A 628 9.79 2.66 14.02
C GLY A 628 10.30 2.73 15.45
N ILE A 629 9.70 1.91 16.32
CA ILE A 629 10.06 1.76 17.73
C ILE A 629 10.14 0.26 18.02
N GLY A 630 11.21 -0.16 18.67
CA GLY A 630 11.41 -1.52 19.18
C GLY A 630 11.76 -1.52 20.66
N TRP A 631 11.44 -2.63 21.35
CA TRP A 631 11.75 -2.81 22.77
C TRP A 631 12.22 -4.24 23.10
#